data_bb914ecc32d03d1e7b70ecc4c965d593
#
_entry.id   bb914ecc32d03d1e7b70ecc4c965d593
#
_cell.length_a   1.000
_cell.length_b   1.000
_cell.length_c   1.000
_cell.angle_alpha   90.00
_cell.angle_beta   90.00
_cell.angle_gamma   90.00
#
_symmetry.space_group_name_H-M   'P 1'
#
loop_
_entity.id
_entity.type
_entity.pdbx_description
1 polymer ?
#
loop_
_entity_poly.entity_id
_entity_poly.type
_entity_poly.pdbx_seq_one_letter_code
_entity_poly.pdbx_strand_id
1 'polypeptide(L)'
;MSAPIHIPASVHPSSVVHPDAQLGEGVIIGPFCLVEGSSKIGARTVLRSHVVIGPHTELGEENVVYPHSTLGLEPQDLKFSGAPTKLVIGHRNTLREGVTAHRGTEGGGGVTSVGSDNFLMTGSHIAHDCHVGDGNIFANCATLAGHVEVGDRANIGAFSAVHQFCRVGDHAFIGGFTVATMDVLPFMKTVGARDTKSYGVNTVGLRRKGFSPESIEALKKAHRILFHMDLLREDALKQVESEFGQHPEVAYLVKFIRDSKRGVHRG
;
A
#
# COMPACT_ATOMS: atom_id res chain seq x y z
N MET A 1 11.79 -14.34 -37.18
CA MET A 1 11.70 -13.92 -35.77
C MET A 1 12.65 -14.80 -35.00
N SER A 2 13.69 -14.24 -34.36
CA SER A 2 14.57 -15.01 -33.48
C SER A 2 13.80 -15.45 -32.25
N ALA A 3 13.96 -16.70 -31.81
CA ALA A 3 13.37 -17.18 -30.56
C ALA A 3 13.83 -16.27 -29.40
N PRO A 4 12.96 -15.96 -28.42
CA PRO A 4 13.37 -15.17 -27.25
C PRO A 4 14.55 -15.87 -26.56
N ILE A 5 15.59 -15.11 -26.21
CA ILE A 5 16.70 -15.62 -25.44
C ILE A 5 16.20 -15.91 -24.02
N HIS A 6 16.16 -17.19 -23.65
CA HIS A 6 15.81 -17.59 -22.31
C HIS A 6 17.00 -17.36 -21.36
N ILE A 7 16.83 -16.50 -20.35
CA ILE A 7 17.80 -16.21 -19.30
C ILE A 7 17.41 -17.03 -18.06
N PRO A 8 18.17 -18.06 -17.68
CA PRO A 8 17.84 -18.88 -16.52
C PRO A 8 17.93 -18.05 -15.22
N ALA A 9 17.20 -18.49 -14.21
CA ALA A 9 17.34 -17.94 -12.86
C ALA A 9 18.76 -18.19 -12.30
N SER A 10 19.28 -17.21 -11.56
CA SER A 10 20.58 -17.30 -10.89
C SER A 10 20.38 -17.31 -9.37
N VAL A 11 20.84 -18.39 -8.73
CA VAL A 11 20.73 -18.57 -7.26
C VAL A 11 22.13 -18.66 -6.67
N HIS A 12 22.42 -17.80 -5.68
CA HIS A 12 23.70 -17.84 -4.97
C HIS A 12 23.81 -19.16 -4.16
N PRO A 13 24.98 -19.84 -4.15
CA PRO A 13 25.12 -21.16 -3.49
C PRO A 13 24.84 -21.21 -2.00
N SER A 14 24.92 -20.07 -1.30
CA SER A 14 24.60 -19.97 0.14
C SER A 14 23.11 -19.77 0.42
N SER A 15 22.26 -19.71 -0.60
CA SER A 15 20.82 -19.53 -0.44
C SER A 15 20.09 -20.86 -0.47
N VAL A 16 19.01 -20.94 0.29
CA VAL A 16 18.12 -22.10 0.34
C VAL A 16 16.84 -21.78 -0.41
N VAL A 17 16.59 -22.51 -1.48
CA VAL A 17 15.36 -22.40 -2.28
C VAL A 17 14.66 -23.76 -2.25
N HIS A 18 13.43 -23.78 -1.78
CA HIS A 18 12.65 -25.01 -1.73
C HIS A 18 12.39 -25.54 -3.16
N PRO A 19 12.44 -26.87 -3.40
CA PRO A 19 12.23 -27.44 -4.73
C PRO A 19 10.91 -27.08 -5.40
N ASP A 20 9.85 -26.87 -4.62
CA ASP A 20 8.52 -26.48 -5.10
C ASP A 20 8.36 -24.97 -5.37
N ALA A 21 9.38 -24.17 -5.08
CA ALA A 21 9.37 -22.75 -5.40
C ALA A 21 9.54 -22.56 -6.94
N GLN A 22 8.70 -21.72 -7.51
CA GLN A 22 8.72 -21.40 -8.94
C GLN A 22 9.48 -20.10 -9.18
N LEU A 23 10.56 -20.19 -9.94
CA LEU A 23 11.38 -19.03 -10.31
C LEU A 23 11.17 -18.70 -11.79
N GLY A 24 10.78 -17.47 -12.06
CA GLY A 24 10.65 -16.94 -13.42
C GLY A 24 11.99 -16.71 -14.10
N GLU A 25 11.93 -16.38 -15.37
CA GLU A 25 13.10 -16.09 -16.19
C GLU A 25 13.91 -14.90 -15.64
N GLY A 26 15.24 -15.05 -15.58
CA GLY A 26 16.15 -13.98 -15.15
C GLY A 26 16.01 -13.55 -13.68
N VAL A 27 15.38 -14.36 -12.82
CA VAL A 27 15.35 -14.12 -11.37
C VAL A 27 16.76 -14.21 -10.80
N ILE A 28 17.12 -13.28 -9.94
CA ILE A 28 18.40 -13.27 -9.23
C ILE A 28 18.15 -13.41 -7.73
N ILE A 29 18.71 -14.46 -7.13
CA ILE A 29 18.67 -14.69 -5.67
C ILE A 29 20.09 -14.54 -5.13
N GLY A 30 20.31 -13.45 -4.38
CA GLY A 30 21.56 -13.11 -3.71
C GLY A 30 21.88 -14.05 -2.53
N PRO A 31 23.02 -13.83 -1.84
CA PRO A 31 23.47 -14.74 -0.79
C PRO A 31 22.57 -14.75 0.45
N PHE A 32 22.52 -15.91 1.11
CA PHE A 32 21.83 -16.12 2.39
C PHE A 32 20.32 -15.84 2.33
N CYS A 33 19.68 -16.01 1.20
CA CYS A 33 18.23 -15.93 1.08
C CYS A 33 17.59 -17.28 1.42
N LEU A 34 16.37 -17.22 1.95
CA LEU A 34 15.49 -18.36 2.12
C LEU A 34 14.22 -18.15 1.28
N VAL A 35 13.89 -19.09 0.42
CA VAL A 35 12.66 -19.12 -0.37
C VAL A 35 11.93 -20.41 -0.06
N GLU A 36 10.79 -20.32 0.62
CA GLU A 36 10.00 -21.47 1.05
C GLU A 36 9.10 -22.02 -0.07
N GLY A 37 8.57 -23.21 0.16
CA GLY A 37 7.73 -23.94 -0.80
C GLY A 37 6.42 -23.23 -1.14
N SER A 38 5.83 -23.61 -2.28
CA SER A 38 4.60 -23.02 -2.81
C SER A 38 4.68 -21.50 -3.08
N SER A 39 5.88 -20.93 -3.14
CA SER A 39 6.09 -19.54 -3.52
C SER A 39 6.39 -19.42 -5.02
N LYS A 40 6.04 -18.25 -5.60
CA LYS A 40 6.30 -17.91 -7.00
C LYS A 40 7.01 -16.58 -7.09
N ILE A 41 8.11 -16.52 -7.81
CA ILE A 41 8.88 -15.29 -8.04
C ILE A 41 8.89 -15.01 -9.54
N GLY A 42 8.25 -13.90 -9.94
CA GLY A 42 8.12 -13.48 -11.32
C GLY A 42 9.46 -13.08 -11.95
N ALA A 43 9.46 -13.07 -13.27
CA ALA A 43 10.65 -12.84 -14.09
C ALA A 43 11.40 -11.55 -13.70
N ARG A 44 12.73 -11.57 -13.83
CA ARG A 44 13.63 -10.43 -13.58
C ARG A 44 13.56 -9.82 -12.17
N THR A 45 12.89 -10.48 -11.23
CA THR A 45 12.87 -10.08 -9.81
C THR A 45 14.22 -10.37 -9.18
N VAL A 46 14.69 -9.43 -8.36
CA VAL A 46 15.98 -9.50 -7.67
C VAL A 46 15.76 -9.56 -6.17
N LEU A 47 16.11 -10.66 -5.55
CA LEU A 47 16.27 -10.77 -4.11
C LEU A 47 17.73 -10.48 -3.75
N ARG A 48 17.98 -9.45 -2.96
CA ARG A 48 19.32 -9.14 -2.46
C ARG A 48 19.72 -10.16 -1.38
N SER A 49 20.72 -9.85 -0.55
CA SER A 49 21.14 -10.79 0.49
C SER A 49 20.16 -10.86 1.67
N HIS A 50 20.08 -12.01 2.34
CA HIS A 50 19.32 -12.19 3.59
C HIS A 50 17.81 -11.89 3.46
N VAL A 51 17.23 -12.14 2.31
CA VAL A 51 15.78 -12.02 2.09
C VAL A 51 15.09 -13.33 2.44
N VAL A 52 13.97 -13.25 3.14
CA VAL A 52 13.12 -14.40 3.43
C VAL A 52 11.80 -14.26 2.68
N ILE A 53 11.47 -15.27 1.88
CA ILE A 53 10.19 -15.42 1.20
C ILE A 53 9.48 -16.62 1.83
N GLY A 54 8.41 -16.37 2.57
CA GLY A 54 7.59 -17.39 3.20
C GLY A 54 6.71 -18.16 2.21
N PRO A 55 6.04 -19.21 2.66
CA PRO A 55 5.23 -20.07 1.82
C PRO A 55 4.00 -19.31 1.28
N HIS A 56 3.47 -19.79 0.14
CA HIS A 56 2.30 -19.20 -0.52
C HIS A 56 2.45 -17.71 -0.89
N THR A 57 3.69 -17.25 -1.11
CA THR A 57 4.00 -15.88 -1.52
C THR A 57 4.13 -15.82 -3.04
N GLU A 58 3.41 -14.92 -3.67
CA GLU A 58 3.50 -14.65 -5.10
C GLU A 58 4.08 -13.25 -5.31
N LEU A 59 5.29 -13.16 -5.87
CA LEU A 59 5.90 -11.90 -6.34
C LEU A 59 5.76 -11.83 -7.85
N GLY A 60 5.26 -10.71 -8.36
CA GLY A 60 5.27 -10.42 -9.79
C GLY A 60 6.67 -10.17 -10.35
N GLU A 61 6.74 -9.60 -11.52
CA GLU A 61 7.99 -9.38 -12.25
C GLU A 61 8.70 -8.10 -11.82
N GLU A 62 10.01 -8.05 -12.03
CA GLU A 62 10.85 -6.85 -11.89
C GLU A 62 10.82 -6.21 -10.49
N ASN A 63 10.50 -6.97 -9.47
CA ASN A 63 10.60 -6.49 -8.09
C ASN A 63 12.07 -6.49 -7.63
N VAL A 64 12.44 -5.52 -6.80
CA VAL A 64 13.74 -5.47 -6.14
C VAL A 64 13.54 -5.50 -4.64
N VAL A 65 14.00 -6.59 -4.01
CA VAL A 65 13.87 -6.82 -2.57
C VAL A 65 15.24 -6.68 -1.91
N TYR A 66 15.34 -5.76 -0.99
CA TYR A 66 16.59 -5.40 -0.29
C TYR A 66 16.83 -6.27 0.95
N PRO A 67 18.07 -6.23 1.51
CA PRO A 67 18.45 -7.13 2.58
C PRO A 67 17.54 -7.08 3.81
N HIS A 68 17.40 -8.24 4.45
CA HIS A 68 16.62 -8.43 5.68
C HIS A 68 15.11 -8.19 5.53
N SER A 69 14.60 -8.07 4.32
CA SER A 69 13.15 -8.05 4.09
C SER A 69 12.57 -9.45 4.28
N THR A 70 11.39 -9.51 4.88
CA THR A 70 10.68 -10.74 5.18
C THR A 70 9.25 -10.66 4.64
N LEU A 71 8.95 -11.48 3.65
CA LEU A 71 7.70 -11.41 2.90
C LEU A 71 6.95 -12.75 2.98
N GLY A 72 5.69 -12.73 3.40
CA GLY A 72 4.80 -13.88 3.38
C GLY A 72 4.95 -14.85 4.56
N LEU A 73 5.55 -14.43 5.65
CA LEU A 73 5.47 -15.19 6.89
C LEU A 73 4.07 -15.11 7.51
N GLU A 74 3.87 -15.88 8.56
CA GLU A 74 2.60 -15.98 9.26
C GLU A 74 2.09 -14.65 9.78
N PRO A 75 0.77 -14.42 9.75
CA PRO A 75 0.18 -13.22 10.34
C PRO A 75 0.52 -13.09 11.81
N GLN A 76 0.74 -11.86 12.27
CA GLN A 76 0.85 -11.55 13.69
C GLN A 76 -0.57 -11.46 14.31
N ASP A 77 -1.34 -12.51 14.17
CA ASP A 77 -2.69 -12.66 14.74
C ASP A 77 -2.75 -13.93 15.62
N LEU A 78 -3.06 -13.75 16.89
CA LEU A 78 -3.17 -14.87 17.84
C LEU A 78 -4.24 -15.90 17.49
N LYS A 79 -5.16 -15.56 16.60
CA LYS A 79 -6.23 -16.45 16.12
C LYS A 79 -5.81 -17.26 14.89
N PHE A 80 -4.67 -16.96 14.30
CA PHE A 80 -4.19 -17.67 13.13
C PHE A 80 -3.87 -19.14 13.49
N SER A 81 -4.42 -20.08 12.71
CA SER A 81 -4.33 -21.51 12.99
C SER A 81 -3.50 -22.30 11.97
N GLY A 82 -2.75 -21.62 11.11
CA GLY A 82 -1.86 -22.27 10.14
C GLY A 82 -2.48 -22.48 8.75
N ALA A 83 -3.56 -21.77 8.41
CA ALA A 83 -4.18 -21.88 7.09
C ALA A 83 -3.23 -21.49 5.94
N PRO A 84 -3.40 -22.06 4.73
CA PRO A 84 -2.58 -21.76 3.56
C PRO A 84 -3.00 -20.44 2.90
N THR A 85 -3.00 -19.37 3.69
CA THR A 85 -3.29 -18.02 3.23
C THR A 85 -2.12 -17.44 2.43
N LYS A 86 -2.33 -16.33 1.72
CA LYS A 86 -1.38 -15.83 0.72
C LYS A 86 -0.91 -14.40 0.98
N LEU A 87 0.29 -14.12 0.47
CA LEU A 87 0.76 -12.78 0.14
C LEU A 87 0.92 -12.69 -1.38
N VAL A 88 0.33 -11.67 -2.00
CA VAL A 88 0.45 -11.41 -3.43
C VAL A 88 1.01 -10.00 -3.64
N ILE A 89 2.16 -9.90 -4.29
CA ILE A 89 2.81 -8.63 -4.62
C ILE A 89 2.91 -8.51 -6.15
N GLY A 90 2.47 -7.40 -6.70
CA GLY A 90 2.50 -7.10 -8.12
C GLY A 90 3.92 -6.89 -8.67
N HIS A 91 4.06 -6.04 -9.64
CA HIS A 91 5.27 -5.86 -10.44
C HIS A 91 6.04 -4.59 -10.09
N ARG A 92 7.34 -4.55 -10.38
CA ARG A 92 8.19 -3.34 -10.32
C ARG A 92 8.19 -2.61 -8.97
N ASN A 93 7.91 -3.34 -7.88
CA ASN A 93 8.02 -2.77 -6.55
C ASN A 93 9.48 -2.74 -6.08
N THR A 94 9.82 -1.72 -5.33
CA THR A 94 11.08 -1.65 -4.59
C THR A 94 10.80 -1.76 -3.10
N LEU A 95 11.25 -2.85 -2.50
CA LEU A 95 11.10 -3.12 -1.08
C LEU A 95 12.47 -2.98 -0.42
N ARG A 96 12.67 -1.89 0.33
CA ARG A 96 13.95 -1.57 0.96
C ARG A 96 14.21 -2.45 2.18
N GLU A 97 15.35 -2.20 2.81
CA GLU A 97 15.89 -3.04 3.90
C GLU A 97 14.89 -3.22 5.04
N GLY A 98 14.73 -4.47 5.49
CA GLY A 98 13.89 -4.80 6.63
C GLY A 98 12.39 -4.56 6.43
N VAL A 99 11.91 -4.44 5.20
CA VAL A 99 10.47 -4.40 4.91
C VAL A 99 9.85 -5.72 5.29
N THR A 100 8.69 -5.68 5.95
CA THR A 100 7.91 -6.86 6.28
C THR A 100 6.50 -6.78 5.71
N ALA A 101 6.02 -7.88 5.13
CA ALA A 101 4.65 -8.04 4.68
C ALA A 101 4.16 -9.45 5.03
N HIS A 102 3.08 -9.56 5.77
CA HIS A 102 2.54 -10.85 6.21
C HIS A 102 1.42 -11.33 5.29
N ARG A 103 1.26 -12.64 5.16
CA ARG A 103 0.12 -13.22 4.44
C ARG A 103 -1.20 -12.98 5.17
N GLY A 104 -2.31 -13.19 4.51
CA GLY A 104 -3.65 -12.98 5.07
C GLY A 104 -4.03 -13.96 6.16
N THR A 105 -5.22 -13.78 6.73
CA THR A 105 -5.86 -14.69 7.69
C THR A 105 -7.12 -15.31 7.08
N GLU A 106 -7.58 -16.44 7.61
CA GLU A 106 -8.85 -17.06 7.18
C GLU A 106 -10.03 -16.09 7.34
N GLY A 107 -10.08 -15.37 8.46
CA GLY A 107 -11.14 -14.42 8.78
C GLY A 107 -11.11 -13.15 7.94
N GLY A 108 -9.96 -12.83 7.34
CA GLY A 108 -9.76 -11.64 6.50
C GLY A 108 -9.85 -11.87 4.99
N GLY A 109 -10.26 -13.07 4.59
CA GLY A 109 -10.37 -13.42 3.16
C GLY A 109 -9.15 -14.14 2.59
N GLY A 110 -8.14 -14.42 3.41
CA GLY A 110 -7.02 -15.31 3.07
C GLY A 110 -5.89 -14.65 2.27
N VAL A 111 -5.96 -13.37 1.96
CA VAL A 111 -4.98 -12.71 1.08
C VAL A 111 -4.60 -11.33 1.60
N THR A 112 -3.31 -11.10 1.72
CA THR A 112 -2.73 -9.76 1.74
C THR A 112 -2.23 -9.43 0.33
N SER A 113 -2.56 -8.26 -0.20
CA SER A 113 -2.15 -7.87 -1.55
C SER A 113 -1.45 -6.51 -1.59
N VAL A 114 -0.43 -6.44 -2.43
CA VAL A 114 0.29 -5.20 -2.77
C VAL A 114 0.35 -5.10 -4.28
N GLY A 115 -0.10 -4.00 -4.83
CA GLY A 115 -0.08 -3.73 -6.27
C GLY A 115 1.32 -3.55 -6.84
N SER A 116 1.44 -2.75 -7.87
CA SER A 116 2.66 -2.55 -8.64
C SER A 116 3.25 -1.15 -8.44
N ASP A 117 4.52 -0.97 -8.81
CA ASP A 117 5.21 0.33 -8.83
C ASP A 117 5.29 1.02 -7.46
N ASN A 118 5.16 0.27 -6.36
CA ASN A 118 5.25 0.80 -5.00
C ASN A 118 6.72 0.92 -4.55
N PHE A 119 7.00 1.94 -3.74
CA PHE A 119 8.28 2.15 -3.09
C PHE A 119 8.13 2.06 -1.57
N LEU A 120 8.51 0.93 -1.00
CA LEU A 120 8.46 0.67 0.43
C LEU A 120 9.86 0.91 1.01
N MET A 121 10.02 1.99 1.80
CA MET A 121 11.31 2.34 2.40
C MET A 121 11.60 1.48 3.63
N THR A 122 12.82 1.60 4.11
CA THR A 122 13.40 0.80 5.20
C THR A 122 12.45 0.65 6.39
N GLY A 123 12.26 -0.60 6.80
CA GLY A 123 11.47 -0.95 7.99
C GLY A 123 9.97 -0.74 7.88
N SER A 124 9.42 -0.43 6.71
CA SER A 124 7.97 -0.33 6.57
C SER A 124 7.31 -1.71 6.72
N HIS A 125 6.07 -1.70 7.21
CA HIS A 125 5.34 -2.91 7.57
C HIS A 125 3.93 -2.92 6.99
N ILE A 126 3.57 -4.05 6.37
CA ILE A 126 2.21 -4.36 5.91
C ILE A 126 1.72 -5.60 6.66
N ALA A 127 0.73 -5.40 7.56
CA ALA A 127 0.13 -6.50 8.29
C ALA A 127 -0.80 -7.34 7.39
N HIS A 128 -1.33 -8.40 7.99
CA HIS A 128 -2.25 -9.34 7.33
C HIS A 128 -3.52 -8.67 6.80
N ASP A 129 -4.06 -9.23 5.74
CA ASP A 129 -5.34 -8.82 5.11
C ASP A 129 -5.37 -7.36 4.63
N CYS A 130 -4.20 -6.73 4.48
CA CYS A 130 -4.11 -5.42 3.84
C CYS A 130 -4.24 -5.53 2.33
N HIS A 131 -4.86 -4.53 1.72
CA HIS A 131 -4.94 -4.37 0.27
C HIS A 131 -4.35 -3.03 -0.14
N VAL A 132 -3.19 -3.06 -0.78
CA VAL A 132 -2.45 -1.86 -1.20
C VAL A 132 -2.48 -1.76 -2.73
N GLY A 133 -2.90 -0.63 -3.26
CA GLY A 133 -2.92 -0.34 -4.70
C GLY A 133 -1.53 -0.06 -5.28
N ASP A 134 -1.51 0.72 -6.37
CA ASP A 134 -0.32 0.95 -7.19
C ASP A 134 0.36 2.29 -6.89
N GLY A 135 1.67 2.34 -7.11
CA GLY A 135 2.45 3.58 -7.12
C GLY A 135 2.55 4.31 -5.78
N ASN A 136 2.33 3.62 -4.67
CA ASN A 136 2.39 4.17 -3.33
C ASN A 136 3.83 4.34 -2.84
N ILE A 137 4.03 5.29 -1.93
CA ILE A 137 5.29 5.50 -1.22
C ILE A 137 5.06 5.31 0.27
N PHE A 138 5.72 4.32 0.83
CA PHE A 138 5.81 4.10 2.27
C PHE A 138 7.16 4.60 2.75
N ALA A 139 7.17 5.69 3.48
CA ALA A 139 8.42 6.20 4.05
C ALA A 139 8.90 5.29 5.21
N ASN A 140 10.11 5.54 5.70
CA ASN A 140 10.75 4.70 6.70
C ASN A 140 9.84 4.37 7.89
N CYS A 141 9.71 3.09 8.22
CA CYS A 141 8.90 2.59 9.34
C CYS A 141 7.41 2.96 9.26
N ALA A 142 6.89 3.30 8.08
CA ALA A 142 5.46 3.44 7.89
C ALA A 142 4.77 2.08 8.06
N THR A 143 3.67 2.05 8.83
CA THR A 143 3.07 0.80 9.30
C THR A 143 1.58 0.76 9.01
N LEU A 144 1.13 -0.32 8.40
CA LEU A 144 -0.28 -0.66 8.30
C LEU A 144 -0.61 -1.78 9.29
N ALA A 145 -1.62 -1.56 10.13
CA ALA A 145 -2.23 -2.63 10.90
C ALA A 145 -3.12 -3.52 10.00
N GLY A 146 -3.64 -4.63 10.53
CA GLY A 146 -4.43 -5.57 9.74
C GLY A 146 -5.66 -4.96 9.06
N HIS A 147 -6.04 -5.51 7.90
CA HIS A 147 -7.25 -5.12 7.14
C HIS A 147 -7.27 -3.67 6.66
N VAL A 148 -6.13 -3.03 6.48
CA VAL A 148 -6.07 -1.67 5.92
C VAL A 148 -6.12 -1.73 4.40
N GLU A 149 -6.95 -0.87 3.81
CA GLU A 149 -7.01 -0.65 2.37
C GLU A 149 -6.28 0.65 2.02
N VAL A 150 -5.34 0.59 1.08
CA VAL A 150 -4.65 1.76 0.55
C VAL A 150 -4.92 1.85 -0.95
N GLY A 151 -5.47 2.96 -1.40
CA GLY A 151 -5.68 3.24 -2.82
C GLY A 151 -4.36 3.47 -3.57
N ASP A 152 -4.43 4.15 -4.69
CA ASP A 152 -3.28 4.38 -5.55
C ASP A 152 -2.54 5.67 -5.20
N ARG A 153 -1.21 5.64 -5.40
CA ARG A 153 -0.34 6.85 -5.35
C ARG A 153 -0.41 7.63 -4.05
N ALA A 154 -0.80 6.97 -2.95
CA ALA A 154 -0.72 7.54 -1.62
C ALA A 154 0.73 7.65 -1.14
N ASN A 155 0.97 8.60 -0.25
CA ASN A 155 2.26 8.78 0.40
C ASN A 155 2.06 8.68 1.92
N ILE A 156 2.65 7.66 2.53
CA ILE A 156 2.56 7.39 3.96
C ILE A 156 3.87 7.81 4.61
N GLY A 157 3.82 8.85 5.41
CA GLY A 157 4.98 9.49 6.03
C GLY A 157 5.74 8.57 6.99
N ALA A 158 6.99 8.93 7.24
CA ALA A 158 7.86 8.13 8.12
C ALA A 158 7.29 8.01 9.55
N PHE A 159 7.44 6.82 10.14
CA PHE A 159 6.94 6.51 11.49
C PHE A 159 5.44 6.76 11.69
N SER A 160 4.67 6.73 10.61
CA SER A 160 3.21 6.83 10.68
C SER A 160 2.58 5.46 10.77
N ALA A 161 1.44 5.40 11.43
CA ALA A 161 0.67 4.17 11.58
C ALA A 161 -0.78 4.38 11.13
N VAL A 162 -1.33 3.40 10.42
CA VAL A 162 -2.74 3.35 10.02
C VAL A 162 -3.40 2.23 10.81
N HIS A 163 -4.45 2.59 11.58
CA HIS A 163 -5.19 1.65 12.42
C HIS A 163 -5.95 0.62 11.58
N GLN A 164 -6.14 -0.57 12.15
CA GLN A 164 -6.87 -1.66 11.48
C GLN A 164 -8.24 -1.25 10.95
N PHE A 165 -8.60 -1.80 9.80
CA PHE A 165 -9.86 -1.53 9.09
C PHE A 165 -10.04 -0.09 8.60
N CYS A 166 -9.02 0.74 8.63
CA CYS A 166 -9.05 2.05 8.01
C CYS A 166 -8.74 1.98 6.52
N ARG A 167 -9.20 2.96 5.78
CA ARG A 167 -8.88 3.15 4.37
C ARG A 167 -8.06 4.42 4.16
N VAL A 168 -7.10 4.34 3.27
CA VAL A 168 -6.33 5.49 2.77
C VAL A 168 -6.70 5.70 1.31
N GLY A 169 -7.29 6.84 0.99
CA GLY A 169 -7.74 7.14 -0.38
C GLY A 169 -6.58 7.48 -1.31
N ASP A 170 -6.87 7.47 -2.63
CA ASP A 170 -5.91 7.76 -3.68
C ASP A 170 -5.26 9.13 -3.50
N HIS A 171 -3.97 9.20 -3.83
CA HIS A 171 -3.19 10.44 -3.73
C HIS A 171 -3.19 11.12 -2.34
N ALA A 172 -3.63 10.42 -1.30
CA ALA A 172 -3.54 10.91 0.07
C ALA A 172 -2.08 11.14 0.48
N PHE A 173 -1.87 12.14 1.32
CA PHE A 173 -0.58 12.39 1.94
C PHE A 173 -0.73 12.30 3.46
N ILE A 174 -0.10 11.31 4.06
CA ILE A 174 0.01 11.17 5.51
C ILE A 174 1.36 11.75 5.91
N GLY A 175 1.36 12.77 6.77
CA GLY A 175 2.60 13.36 7.29
C GLY A 175 3.35 12.41 8.22
N GLY A 176 4.64 12.66 8.43
CA GLY A 176 5.43 11.84 9.35
C GLY A 176 4.89 11.85 10.78
N PHE A 177 5.11 10.77 11.53
CA PHE A 177 4.63 10.57 12.91
C PHE A 177 3.10 10.72 13.08
N THR A 178 2.34 10.42 12.03
CA THR A 178 0.87 10.49 12.07
C THR A 178 0.28 9.15 12.50
N VAL A 179 -0.70 9.19 13.40
CA VAL A 179 -1.51 8.01 13.76
C VAL A 179 -2.92 8.19 13.21
N ALA A 180 -3.21 7.52 12.10
CA ALA A 180 -4.53 7.54 11.49
C ALA A 180 -5.43 6.47 12.12
N THR A 181 -6.44 6.90 12.89
CA THR A 181 -7.41 6.01 13.57
C THR A 181 -8.76 5.94 12.86
N MET A 182 -8.94 6.76 11.83
CA MET A 182 -10.10 6.81 10.93
C MET A 182 -9.62 6.83 9.47
N ASP A 183 -10.56 6.76 8.53
CA ASP A 183 -10.24 6.79 7.10
C ASP A 183 -9.55 8.11 6.72
N VAL A 184 -8.49 7.98 5.92
CA VAL A 184 -7.69 9.10 5.39
C VAL A 184 -8.24 9.49 4.03
N LEU A 185 -8.68 10.73 3.91
CA LEU A 185 -9.34 11.24 2.71
C LEU A 185 -8.41 11.23 1.48
N PRO A 186 -8.92 10.82 0.31
CA PRO A 186 -8.18 10.93 -0.94
C PRO A 186 -7.84 12.39 -1.25
N PHE A 187 -6.69 12.60 -1.90
CA PHE A 187 -6.17 13.91 -2.32
C PHE A 187 -5.80 14.89 -1.21
N MET A 188 -5.99 14.54 0.06
CA MET A 188 -5.80 15.43 1.19
C MET A 188 -4.50 15.15 1.94
N LYS A 189 -4.07 16.15 2.72
CA LYS A 189 -2.98 16.02 3.70
C LYS A 189 -3.58 15.74 5.06
N THR A 190 -3.16 14.64 5.66
CA THR A 190 -3.56 14.24 7.02
C THR A 190 -2.33 14.17 7.90
N VAL A 191 -2.34 14.87 9.01
CA VAL A 191 -1.20 14.96 9.94
C VAL A 191 -1.70 14.94 11.38
N GLY A 192 -0.93 14.36 12.29
CA GLY A 192 -1.15 14.42 13.72
C GLY A 192 -0.85 13.11 14.43
N ALA A 193 -0.23 13.19 15.60
CA ALA A 193 0.10 12.02 16.41
C ALA A 193 -1.05 11.60 17.36
N ARG A 194 -1.80 12.55 17.89
CA ARG A 194 -2.96 12.33 18.79
C ARG A 194 -4.24 12.98 18.31
N ASP A 195 -4.12 14.17 17.75
CA ASP A 195 -5.24 14.92 17.16
C ASP A 195 -5.01 14.97 15.65
N THR A 196 -5.21 13.84 14.99
CA THR A 196 -4.98 13.70 13.57
C THR A 196 -6.07 14.42 12.78
N LYS A 197 -5.66 15.33 11.91
CA LYS A 197 -6.54 16.20 11.12
C LYS A 197 -6.24 16.15 9.64
N SER A 198 -7.28 16.39 8.84
CA SER A 198 -7.16 16.69 7.42
C SER A 198 -6.90 18.19 7.22
N TYR A 199 -5.68 18.55 6.89
CA TYR A 199 -5.26 19.96 6.73
C TYR A 199 -5.58 20.56 5.35
N GLY A 200 -6.33 19.86 4.53
CA GLY A 200 -6.72 20.31 3.20
C GLY A 200 -5.99 19.57 2.08
N VAL A 201 -6.14 20.09 0.87
CA VAL A 201 -5.71 19.44 -0.36
C VAL A 201 -4.18 19.28 -0.45
N ASN A 202 -3.71 18.12 -0.86
CA ASN A 202 -2.31 17.82 -1.19
C ASN A 202 -1.89 18.50 -2.50
N THR A 203 -1.99 19.83 -2.55
CA THR A 203 -1.80 20.63 -3.76
C THR A 203 -0.46 20.38 -4.46
N VAL A 204 0.62 20.24 -3.67
CA VAL A 204 1.96 20.02 -4.22
C VAL A 204 2.07 18.63 -4.86
N GLY A 205 1.57 17.61 -4.18
CA GLY A 205 1.57 16.22 -4.68
C GLY A 205 0.73 16.10 -5.96
N LEU A 206 -0.47 16.68 -5.97
CA LEU A 206 -1.37 16.63 -7.12
C LEU A 206 -0.79 17.37 -8.34
N ARG A 207 -0.21 18.55 -8.17
CA ARG A 207 0.49 19.27 -9.27
C ARG A 207 1.62 18.44 -9.86
N ARG A 208 2.44 17.78 -9.04
CA ARG A 208 3.53 16.91 -9.51
C ARG A 208 3.03 15.67 -10.26
N LYS A 209 1.79 15.26 -10.02
CA LYS A 209 1.12 14.14 -10.70
C LYS A 209 0.28 14.57 -11.90
N GLY A 210 0.33 15.87 -12.27
CA GLY A 210 -0.32 16.39 -13.48
C GLY A 210 -1.81 16.73 -13.35
N PHE A 211 -2.33 16.82 -12.12
CA PHE A 211 -3.72 17.28 -11.93
C PHE A 211 -3.89 18.72 -12.39
N SER A 212 -5.01 19.01 -13.04
CA SER A 212 -5.29 20.35 -13.54
C SER A 212 -5.50 21.37 -12.41
N PRO A 213 -5.21 22.65 -12.63
CA PRO A 213 -5.53 23.70 -11.66
C PRO A 213 -7.00 23.72 -11.25
N GLU A 214 -7.90 23.44 -12.21
CA GLU A 214 -9.35 23.40 -12.02
C GLU A 214 -9.76 22.27 -11.07
N SER A 215 -9.26 21.06 -11.27
CA SER A 215 -9.49 19.91 -10.36
C SER A 215 -8.99 20.20 -8.95
N ILE A 216 -7.80 20.78 -8.82
CA ILE A 216 -7.25 21.15 -7.52
C ILE A 216 -8.10 22.22 -6.82
N GLU A 217 -8.59 23.20 -7.57
CA GLU A 217 -9.45 24.25 -7.01
C GLU A 217 -10.82 23.71 -6.61
N ALA A 218 -11.41 22.82 -7.43
CA ALA A 218 -12.64 22.14 -7.07
C ALA A 218 -12.51 21.33 -5.78
N LEU A 219 -11.42 20.58 -5.62
CA LEU A 219 -11.12 19.85 -4.36
C LEU A 219 -10.97 20.79 -3.16
N LYS A 220 -10.35 21.97 -3.30
CA LYS A 220 -10.25 22.95 -2.21
C LYS A 220 -11.61 23.49 -1.80
N LYS A 221 -12.47 23.85 -2.77
CA LYS A 221 -13.82 24.31 -2.51
C LYS A 221 -14.65 23.21 -1.83
N ALA A 222 -14.56 21.99 -2.33
CA ALA A 222 -15.21 20.83 -1.72
C ALA A 222 -14.73 20.62 -0.26
N HIS A 223 -13.44 20.66 0.00
CA HIS A 223 -12.90 20.55 1.37
C HIS A 223 -13.42 21.66 2.28
N ARG A 224 -13.50 22.91 1.79
CA ARG A 224 -14.06 24.02 2.57
C ARG A 224 -15.53 23.78 2.94
N ILE A 225 -16.35 23.34 2.00
CA ILE A 225 -17.77 23.05 2.25
C ILE A 225 -17.91 21.92 3.27
N LEU A 226 -17.14 20.83 3.09
CA LEU A 226 -17.24 19.64 3.94
C LEU A 226 -16.80 19.86 5.40
N PHE A 227 -15.83 20.78 5.65
CA PHE A 227 -15.15 20.83 6.94
C PHE A 227 -15.08 22.23 7.57
N HIS A 228 -15.38 23.30 6.83
CA HIS A 228 -15.26 24.68 7.32
C HIS A 228 -16.54 25.51 7.15
N MET A 229 -17.63 24.89 6.71
CA MET A 229 -18.98 25.48 6.73
C MET A 229 -19.80 24.74 7.79
N ASP A 230 -20.65 25.47 8.49
CA ASP A 230 -21.51 24.91 9.54
C ASP A 230 -22.74 24.21 8.92
N LEU A 231 -22.46 23.10 8.22
CA LEU A 231 -23.45 22.28 7.55
C LEU A 231 -23.51 20.87 8.16
N LEU A 232 -24.68 20.28 8.16
CA LEU A 232 -24.78 18.84 8.43
C LEU A 232 -24.04 18.05 7.35
N ARG A 233 -23.41 16.94 7.74
CA ARG A 233 -22.58 16.13 6.84
C ARG A 233 -23.25 15.83 5.49
N GLU A 234 -24.52 15.39 5.54
CA GLU A 234 -25.22 15.00 4.31
C GLU A 234 -25.57 16.22 3.43
N ASP A 235 -25.86 17.36 4.01
CA ASP A 235 -26.14 18.58 3.27
C ASP A 235 -24.87 19.13 2.63
N ALA A 236 -23.73 19.08 3.35
CA ALA A 236 -22.42 19.42 2.80
C ALA A 236 -22.05 18.51 1.61
N LEU A 237 -22.28 17.19 1.73
CA LEU A 237 -22.03 16.24 0.65
C LEU A 237 -22.91 16.50 -0.58
N LYS A 238 -24.21 16.76 -0.39
CA LYS A 238 -25.14 17.12 -1.48
C LYS A 238 -24.72 18.41 -2.18
N GLN A 239 -24.33 19.42 -1.41
CA GLN A 239 -23.88 20.69 -1.97
C GLN A 239 -22.60 20.50 -2.79
N VAL A 240 -21.60 19.79 -2.28
CA VAL A 240 -20.37 19.49 -2.99
C VAL A 240 -20.66 18.71 -4.28
N GLU A 241 -21.52 17.72 -4.22
CA GLU A 241 -21.91 16.92 -5.39
C GLU A 241 -22.61 17.76 -6.47
N SER A 242 -23.53 18.65 -6.04
CA SER A 242 -24.25 19.55 -6.95
C SER A 242 -23.33 20.59 -7.60
N GLU A 243 -22.40 21.18 -6.86
CA GLU A 243 -21.54 22.26 -7.36
C GLU A 243 -20.30 21.74 -8.13
N PHE A 244 -19.74 20.60 -7.70
CA PHE A 244 -18.44 20.13 -8.18
C PHE A 244 -18.41 18.65 -8.59
N GLY A 245 -19.54 17.94 -8.56
CA GLY A 245 -19.62 16.51 -8.88
C GLY A 245 -19.23 16.14 -10.32
N GLN A 246 -19.16 17.11 -11.24
CA GLN A 246 -18.63 16.92 -12.59
C GLN A 246 -17.10 16.66 -12.62
N HIS A 247 -16.37 16.99 -11.54
CA HIS A 247 -14.95 16.67 -11.41
C HIS A 247 -14.80 15.24 -10.85
N PRO A 248 -14.15 14.31 -11.57
CA PRO A 248 -14.03 12.92 -11.16
C PRO A 248 -13.42 12.77 -9.76
N GLU A 249 -12.46 13.61 -9.42
CA GLU A 249 -11.79 13.61 -8.12
C GLU A 249 -12.75 13.99 -6.98
N VAL A 250 -13.63 14.95 -7.22
CA VAL A 250 -14.64 15.36 -6.23
C VAL A 250 -15.71 14.29 -6.08
N ALA A 251 -16.18 13.71 -7.19
CA ALA A 251 -17.12 12.59 -7.15
C ALA A 251 -16.53 11.39 -6.36
N TYR A 252 -15.25 11.07 -6.57
CA TYR A 252 -14.55 10.04 -5.81
C TYR A 252 -14.43 10.39 -4.32
N LEU A 253 -14.08 11.63 -3.98
CA LEU A 253 -14.01 12.10 -2.59
C LEU A 253 -15.37 11.95 -1.88
N VAL A 254 -16.46 12.36 -2.52
CA VAL A 254 -17.83 12.24 -1.96
C VAL A 254 -18.18 10.77 -1.73
N LYS A 255 -17.95 9.93 -2.75
CA LYS A 255 -18.17 8.48 -2.63
C LYS A 255 -17.35 7.87 -1.50
N PHE A 256 -16.07 8.19 -1.40
CA PHE A 256 -15.19 7.70 -0.35
C PHE A 256 -15.72 8.03 1.06
N ILE A 257 -16.20 9.28 1.25
CA ILE A 257 -16.77 9.72 2.54
C ILE A 257 -18.08 8.97 2.84
N ARG A 258 -18.95 8.78 1.85
CA ARG A 258 -20.22 8.03 2.04
C ARG A 258 -19.99 6.57 2.43
N ASP A 259 -19.04 5.94 1.77
CA ASP A 259 -18.71 4.52 1.98
C ASP A 259 -17.89 4.28 3.27
N SER A 260 -17.47 5.33 3.97
CA SER A 260 -16.65 5.21 5.17
C SER A 260 -17.42 4.61 6.34
N LYS A 261 -16.92 3.48 6.85
CA LYS A 261 -17.43 2.79 8.03
C LYS A 261 -16.74 3.25 9.32
N ARG A 262 -15.49 3.70 9.22
CA ARG A 262 -14.65 4.15 10.36
C ARG A 262 -14.81 5.63 10.66
N GLY A 263 -15.51 6.39 9.80
CA GLY A 263 -15.46 7.84 9.78
C GLY A 263 -14.18 8.36 9.11
N VAL A 264 -14.11 9.67 8.92
CA VAL A 264 -12.97 10.32 8.27
C VAL A 264 -12.36 11.37 9.19
N HIS A 265 -11.04 11.57 9.10
CA HIS A 265 -10.38 12.67 9.78
C HIS A 265 -10.89 14.01 9.22
N ARG A 266 -11.35 14.89 10.11
CA ARG A 266 -11.86 16.23 9.77
C ARG A 266 -10.76 17.27 9.89
N GLY A 267 -11.00 18.46 9.35
CA GLY A 267 -10.13 19.63 9.46
C GLY A 267 -10.15 20.29 10.83
#